data_ce820afbafb5e9f19ea8c8070a0d3e44
#
_entry.id   ce820afbafb5e9f19ea8c8070a0d3e44
#
_cell.length_a   1.000
_cell.length_b   1.000
_cell.length_c   1.000
_cell.angle_alpha   90.00
_cell.angle_beta   90.00
_cell.angle_gamma   90.00
#
_symmetry.space_group_name_H-M   'P 1'
#
loop_
_entity.id
_entity.type
_entity.pdbx_description
1 polymer ?
#
loop_
_entity_poly.entity_id
_entity_poly.type
_entity_poly.pdbx_seq_one_letter_code
_entity_poly.pdbx_strand_id
1 'polypeptide(L)'
;RTDNNSQTYGCMKYYDDCSTKCETPYKDNCRNRTEISLPANGQCAAYFSDCSAKCSEWTCKSGYEKNGNVCKQSCDAKFVYDSSNCSGEGMLLSGESCDGKYAVCKKFAKILYSDRTVSYEDIPAKTPIGIVVDEKKKIAVSLTHDSRVYNDWQSIPHKYPQSWEDLTFYDIPAIENCDNLQIFDMKAGWIDNPKCLNRDGKSETAKIAAYAKSLGITHLATDVVLSYVPPQVSSPASWFAKGQWYLASIEDFITISRNYDAIKNTFEKLESSRASIIDISDLKYVGWYASTECDVKRVWVMDCLDECRMHCQPKTASPMTDTSSSRAFISY
;
A
#
# COMPACT_ATOMS: atom_id res chain seq x y z
N ARG A 1 8.56 -1.58 64.35
CA ARG A 1 8.79 -2.69 63.40
C ARG A 1 9.92 -2.28 62.46
N THR A 2 10.76 -3.24 62.13
CA THR A 2 11.90 -3.04 61.20
C THR A 2 11.48 -3.33 59.79
N ASP A 3 12.01 -2.56 58.83
CA ASP A 3 11.77 -2.82 57.41
C ASP A 3 12.60 -4.04 56.98
N ASN A 4 11.95 -5.00 56.33
CA ASN A 4 12.60 -6.18 55.75
C ASN A 4 13.12 -5.94 54.35
N ASN A 5 13.80 -4.79 54.15
CA ASN A 5 14.60 -4.50 52.94
C ASN A 5 13.80 -4.40 51.64
N SER A 6 12.71 -3.64 51.68
CA SER A 6 11.87 -3.37 50.49
C SER A 6 12.59 -2.65 49.37
N GLN A 7 13.69 -1.95 49.64
CA GLN A 7 14.42 -1.16 48.64
C GLN A 7 15.17 -2.03 47.60
N THR A 8 15.56 -3.24 47.99
CA THR A 8 16.34 -4.13 47.10
C THR A 8 15.49 -5.04 46.19
N TYR A 9 14.31 -5.44 46.69
CA TYR A 9 13.49 -6.47 46.04
C TYR A 9 12.01 -6.08 45.87
N GLY A 10 11.61 -4.93 46.34
CA GLY A 10 10.20 -4.56 46.45
C GLY A 10 9.52 -5.24 47.63
N CYS A 11 8.22 -5.08 47.80
CA CYS A 11 7.48 -5.58 48.95
C CYS A 11 6.21 -6.29 48.49
N MET A 12 6.03 -7.55 48.92
CA MET A 12 4.80 -8.31 48.70
C MET A 12 3.71 -7.97 49.68
N LYS A 13 4.10 -7.60 50.92
CA LYS A 13 3.16 -7.23 51.98
C LYS A 13 3.77 -6.19 52.92
N TYR A 14 3.04 -5.10 53.11
CA TYR A 14 3.39 -4.07 54.09
C TYR A 14 2.73 -4.33 55.44
N TYR A 15 3.33 -3.85 56.50
CA TYR A 15 2.70 -3.88 57.81
C TYR A 15 1.46 -3.01 57.81
N ASP A 16 0.35 -3.50 58.36
CA ASP A 16 -0.93 -2.80 58.36
C ASP A 16 -0.87 -1.46 59.14
N ASP A 17 0.05 -1.33 60.10
CA ASP A 17 0.28 -0.15 60.93
C ASP A 17 1.45 0.73 60.45
N CYS A 18 2.17 0.30 59.45
CA CYS A 18 3.38 0.95 58.90
C CYS A 18 3.45 0.77 57.39
N SER A 19 2.59 1.41 56.66
CA SER A 19 2.42 1.22 55.22
C SER A 19 3.70 1.40 54.34
N THR A 20 4.74 2.03 54.85
CA THR A 20 6.02 2.21 54.18
C THR A 20 7.07 1.16 54.50
N LYS A 21 6.80 0.28 55.50
CA LYS A 21 7.71 -0.78 55.91
C LYS A 21 7.24 -2.13 55.39
N CYS A 22 8.15 -2.87 54.80
CA CYS A 22 7.86 -4.17 54.22
C CYS A 22 7.87 -5.28 55.27
N GLU A 23 6.74 -6.00 55.38
CA GLU A 23 6.65 -7.21 56.20
C GLU A 23 7.23 -8.41 55.48
N THR A 24 6.98 -8.53 54.17
CA THR A 24 7.44 -9.65 53.37
C THR A 24 8.13 -9.08 52.12
N PRO A 25 9.48 -9.11 52.06
CA PRO A 25 10.21 -8.65 50.90
C PRO A 25 10.02 -9.56 49.72
N TYR A 26 9.98 -8.95 48.53
CA TYR A 26 9.99 -9.67 47.28
C TYR A 26 11.37 -10.28 47.08
N LYS A 27 11.46 -11.62 47.01
CA LYS A 27 12.72 -12.28 46.67
C LYS A 27 12.87 -12.33 45.16
N ASP A 28 13.83 -11.58 44.62
CA ASP A 28 14.18 -11.66 43.21
C ASP A 28 15.03 -12.92 42.92
N ASN A 29 14.35 -14.01 42.61
CA ASN A 29 14.98 -15.28 42.20
C ASN A 29 15.08 -15.39 40.67
N CYS A 30 15.01 -14.32 39.93
CA CYS A 30 15.00 -14.31 38.46
C CYS A 30 16.18 -15.06 37.84
N ARG A 31 17.33 -15.10 38.50
CA ARG A 31 18.50 -15.89 38.03
C ARG A 31 18.22 -17.39 38.00
N ASN A 32 17.36 -17.87 38.89
CA ASN A 32 17.05 -19.30 39.06
C ASN A 32 15.77 -19.71 38.33
N ARG A 33 15.11 -18.77 37.65
CA ARG A 33 13.90 -19.05 36.88
C ARG A 33 14.17 -19.04 35.38
N THR A 34 13.73 -20.09 34.72
CA THR A 34 13.74 -20.16 33.25
C THR A 34 12.44 -19.59 32.74
N GLU A 35 12.53 -18.54 31.94
CA GLU A 35 11.39 -17.96 31.27
C GLU A 35 10.84 -18.92 30.22
N ILE A 36 9.51 -19.08 30.16
CA ILE A 36 8.89 -19.90 29.11
C ILE A 36 8.94 -19.15 27.77
N SER A 37 9.29 -19.86 26.71
CA SER A 37 9.20 -19.31 25.35
C SER A 37 7.75 -19.08 24.99
N LEU A 38 7.44 -17.82 24.64
CA LEU A 38 6.12 -17.48 24.14
C LEU A 38 5.99 -17.91 22.67
N PRO A 39 4.94 -18.63 22.30
CA PRO A 39 4.66 -18.93 20.89
C PRO A 39 4.26 -17.66 20.13
N ALA A 40 4.27 -17.70 18.80
CA ALA A 40 3.70 -16.66 17.99
C ALA A 40 2.25 -16.37 18.43
N ASN A 41 1.88 -15.10 18.60
CA ASN A 41 0.60 -14.63 19.16
C ASN A 41 0.33 -15.06 20.61
N GLY A 42 1.35 -15.51 21.33
CA GLY A 42 1.30 -15.71 22.78
C GLY A 42 1.58 -14.42 23.54
N GLN A 43 1.06 -14.34 24.75
CA GLN A 43 1.35 -13.30 25.74
C GLN A 43 1.50 -13.90 27.13
N CYS A 44 2.25 -13.24 27.97
CA CYS A 44 2.39 -13.70 29.35
C CYS A 44 1.07 -13.58 30.09
N ALA A 45 0.62 -14.66 30.70
CA ALA A 45 -0.59 -14.70 31.54
C ALA A 45 -0.26 -14.54 33.02
N ALA A 46 0.88 -15.06 33.45
CA ALA A 46 1.37 -14.94 34.80
C ALA A 46 2.89 -14.89 34.86
N TYR A 47 3.42 -14.23 35.88
CA TYR A 47 4.85 -14.21 36.18
C TYR A 47 5.14 -15.08 37.38
N PHE A 48 6.40 -15.50 37.54
CA PHE A 48 6.80 -16.21 38.75
C PHE A 48 6.58 -15.33 39.99
N SER A 49 6.03 -15.93 41.03
CA SER A 49 5.73 -15.20 42.29
C SER A 49 6.98 -14.60 42.98
N ASP A 50 8.15 -15.14 42.63
CA ASP A 50 9.45 -14.69 43.14
C ASP A 50 10.32 -14.03 42.03
N CYS A 51 9.76 -13.82 40.83
CA CYS A 51 10.40 -13.14 39.73
C CYS A 51 9.37 -12.53 38.77
N SER A 52 9.07 -11.27 38.93
CA SER A 52 8.08 -10.55 38.10
C SER A 52 8.59 -10.20 36.70
N ALA A 53 9.88 -10.43 36.41
CA ALA A 53 10.45 -10.15 35.11
C ALA A 53 10.37 -11.37 34.13
N LYS A 54 10.07 -12.56 34.64
CA LYS A 54 10.02 -13.80 33.84
C LYS A 54 8.65 -14.43 33.87
N CYS A 55 8.15 -14.73 32.69
CA CYS A 55 6.83 -15.34 32.50
C CYS A 55 6.84 -16.79 33.01
N SER A 56 5.83 -17.12 33.84
CA SER A 56 5.61 -18.47 34.38
C SER A 56 4.49 -19.21 33.67
N GLU A 57 3.54 -18.48 33.10
CA GLU A 57 2.45 -19.03 32.31
C GLU A 57 2.15 -18.10 31.13
N TRP A 58 1.72 -18.70 30.05
CA TRP A 58 1.32 -17.96 28.86
C TRP A 58 -0.11 -18.27 28.42
N THR A 59 -0.73 -17.30 27.80
CA THR A 59 -2.01 -17.40 27.11
C THR A 59 -1.90 -16.83 25.71
N CYS A 60 -2.91 -16.99 24.90
CA CYS A 60 -2.97 -16.38 23.59
C CYS A 60 -3.50 -14.95 23.67
N LYS A 61 -3.07 -14.11 22.75
CA LYS A 61 -3.63 -12.77 22.54
C LYS A 61 -5.11 -12.87 22.15
N SER A 62 -5.84 -11.76 22.31
CA SER A 62 -7.22 -11.67 21.85
C SER A 62 -7.35 -12.10 20.37
N GLY A 63 -8.36 -12.92 20.06
CA GLY A 63 -8.56 -13.49 18.74
C GLY A 63 -7.79 -14.80 18.48
N TYR A 64 -7.09 -15.33 19.49
CA TYR A 64 -6.38 -16.59 19.40
C TYR A 64 -6.73 -17.51 20.57
N GLU A 65 -6.73 -18.82 20.34
CA GLU A 65 -6.94 -19.85 21.37
C GLU A 65 -5.75 -20.80 21.46
N LYS A 66 -5.53 -21.35 22.66
CA LYS A 66 -4.42 -22.25 22.94
C LYS A 66 -4.70 -23.64 22.34
N ASN A 67 -3.80 -24.11 21.49
CA ASN A 67 -3.82 -25.44 20.94
C ASN A 67 -2.44 -26.10 21.14
N GLY A 68 -2.32 -26.89 22.22
CA GLY A 68 -1.02 -27.42 22.65
C GLY A 68 -0.05 -26.27 22.99
N ASN A 69 1.09 -26.22 22.32
CA ASN A 69 2.14 -25.22 22.53
C ASN A 69 2.10 -24.04 21.52
N VAL A 70 1.01 -23.85 20.80
CA VAL A 70 0.84 -22.77 19.82
C VAL A 70 -0.46 -22.04 20.06
N CYS A 71 -0.49 -20.76 19.63
CA CYS A 71 -1.72 -19.99 19.54
C CYS A 71 -2.26 -20.07 18.12
N LYS A 72 -3.41 -20.71 17.97
CA LYS A 72 -4.17 -20.70 16.71
C LYS A 72 -5.22 -19.62 16.77
N GLN A 73 -5.56 -19.06 15.61
CA GLN A 73 -6.62 -18.05 15.51
C GLN A 73 -7.91 -18.63 16.10
N SER A 74 -8.51 -17.90 17.04
CA SER A 74 -9.78 -18.27 17.65
C SER A 74 -10.89 -18.14 16.61
N CYS A 75 -11.64 -19.22 16.44
CA CYS A 75 -12.78 -19.25 15.55
C CYS A 75 -14.02 -18.82 16.32
N ASP A 76 -14.62 -17.71 16.00
CA ASP A 76 -15.94 -17.38 16.50
C ASP A 76 -16.92 -18.44 15.97
N ALA A 77 -17.59 -19.15 16.88
CA ALA A 77 -18.56 -20.20 16.56
C ALA A 77 -19.75 -19.72 15.70
N LYS A 78 -19.88 -18.41 15.48
CA LYS A 78 -20.89 -17.82 14.61
C LYS A 78 -20.56 -17.93 13.12
N PHE A 79 -19.31 -18.19 12.74
CA PHE A 79 -18.93 -18.31 11.33
C PHE A 79 -18.84 -19.80 10.95
N VAL A 80 -19.81 -20.26 10.20
CA VAL A 80 -19.79 -21.58 9.58
C VAL A 80 -19.00 -21.51 8.28
N TYR A 81 -18.13 -22.48 8.01
CA TYR A 81 -17.47 -22.61 6.72
C TYR A 81 -18.51 -22.77 5.61
N ASP A 82 -18.60 -21.75 4.79
CA ASP A 82 -19.42 -21.77 3.61
C ASP A 82 -18.73 -20.99 2.50
N SER A 83 -18.15 -21.73 1.54
CA SER A 83 -17.50 -21.13 0.36
C SER A 83 -18.48 -20.32 -0.49
N SER A 84 -19.80 -20.51 -0.32
CA SER A 84 -20.82 -19.70 -0.97
C SER A 84 -20.83 -18.24 -0.49
N ASN A 85 -20.22 -17.96 0.68
CA ASN A 85 -19.99 -16.60 1.17
C ASN A 85 -19.05 -15.77 0.27
N CYS A 86 -18.29 -16.43 -0.62
CA CYS A 86 -17.50 -15.77 -1.65
C CYS A 86 -18.31 -15.50 -2.93
N SER A 87 -19.63 -15.29 -2.83
CA SER A 87 -20.54 -15.17 -3.97
C SER A 87 -20.66 -13.77 -4.59
N GLY A 88 -20.05 -12.75 -3.99
CA GLY A 88 -20.06 -11.39 -4.55
C GLY A 88 -19.16 -11.25 -5.78
N GLU A 89 -19.49 -10.29 -6.67
CA GLU A 89 -18.66 -10.01 -7.84
C GLU A 89 -17.22 -9.66 -7.43
N GLY A 90 -16.25 -10.43 -7.97
CA GLY A 90 -14.83 -10.30 -7.63
C GLY A 90 -14.45 -10.87 -6.25
N MET A 91 -15.37 -11.49 -5.53
CA MET A 91 -15.06 -12.17 -4.27
C MET A 91 -14.55 -13.58 -4.57
N LEU A 92 -13.30 -13.84 -4.21
CA LEU A 92 -12.68 -15.15 -4.40
C LEU A 92 -12.22 -15.72 -3.06
N LEU A 93 -12.19 -17.04 -2.97
CA LEU A 93 -11.58 -17.73 -1.86
C LEU A 93 -10.07 -17.43 -1.85
N SER A 94 -9.60 -16.75 -0.81
CA SER A 94 -8.19 -16.37 -0.64
C SER A 94 -7.43 -17.31 0.28
N GLY A 95 -8.12 -18.15 1.00
CA GLY A 95 -7.55 -19.07 1.97
C GLY A 95 -8.60 -19.61 2.91
N GLU A 96 -8.15 -20.36 3.86
CA GLU A 96 -8.97 -20.91 4.94
C GLU A 96 -8.40 -20.43 6.27
N SER A 97 -9.28 -20.12 7.20
CA SER A 97 -8.93 -19.83 8.59
C SER A 97 -9.50 -20.88 9.52
N CYS A 98 -8.96 -20.96 10.72
CA CYS A 98 -9.50 -21.84 11.73
C CYS A 98 -9.51 -23.32 11.34
N ASP A 99 -8.38 -23.83 10.87
CA ASP A 99 -8.21 -25.25 10.48
C ASP A 99 -9.21 -25.73 9.41
N GLY A 100 -9.51 -24.88 8.43
CA GLY A 100 -10.42 -25.20 7.35
C GLY A 100 -11.91 -25.02 7.67
N LYS A 101 -12.23 -24.43 8.82
CA LYS A 101 -13.64 -24.20 9.21
C LYS A 101 -14.27 -22.95 8.60
N TYR A 102 -13.45 -22.00 8.16
CA TYR A 102 -13.92 -20.73 7.63
C TYR A 102 -13.24 -20.38 6.31
N ALA A 103 -14.03 -19.98 5.34
CA ALA A 103 -13.53 -19.42 4.10
C ALA A 103 -13.11 -17.96 4.32
N VAL A 104 -11.92 -17.60 3.87
CA VAL A 104 -11.47 -16.21 3.81
C VAL A 104 -11.72 -15.69 2.41
N CYS A 105 -12.74 -14.86 2.26
CA CYS A 105 -13.07 -14.24 0.99
C CYS A 105 -12.43 -12.85 0.90
N LYS A 106 -11.71 -12.60 -0.18
CA LYS A 106 -11.17 -11.28 -0.50
C LYS A 106 -11.75 -10.79 -1.82
N LYS A 107 -11.90 -9.48 -1.93
CA LYS A 107 -12.26 -8.85 -3.19
C LYS A 107 -11.03 -8.74 -4.07
N PHE A 108 -11.17 -9.08 -5.34
CA PHE A 108 -10.14 -8.96 -6.37
C PHE A 108 -10.60 -8.07 -7.51
N ALA A 109 -9.68 -7.41 -8.18
CA ALA A 109 -9.90 -6.74 -9.44
C ALA A 109 -9.67 -7.72 -10.61
N LYS A 110 -10.19 -7.41 -11.79
CA LYS A 110 -9.96 -8.23 -12.97
C LYS A 110 -8.53 -8.03 -13.51
N ILE A 111 -7.96 -9.11 -14.02
CA ILE A 111 -6.69 -9.12 -14.74
C ILE A 111 -6.99 -8.83 -16.21
N LEU A 112 -6.25 -7.89 -16.81
CA LEU A 112 -6.31 -7.60 -18.25
C LEU A 112 -5.24 -8.40 -18.96
N TYR A 113 -5.63 -9.11 -20.01
CA TYR A 113 -4.74 -9.92 -20.85
C TYR A 113 -4.43 -9.26 -22.19
N SER A 114 -3.35 -9.69 -22.82
CA SER A 114 -2.86 -9.18 -24.13
C SER A 114 -3.86 -9.37 -25.28
N ASP A 115 -4.82 -10.26 -25.13
CA ASP A 115 -5.92 -10.48 -26.09
C ASP A 115 -7.17 -9.62 -25.78
N ARG A 116 -7.07 -8.61 -24.91
CA ARG A 116 -8.16 -7.73 -24.41
C ARG A 116 -9.20 -8.41 -23.54
N THR A 117 -9.06 -9.66 -23.21
CA THR A 117 -9.97 -10.30 -22.26
C THR A 117 -9.64 -9.91 -20.83
N VAL A 118 -10.62 -10.00 -19.95
CA VAL A 118 -10.47 -9.75 -18.52
C VAL A 118 -11.03 -10.92 -17.71
N SER A 119 -10.42 -11.21 -16.56
CA SER A 119 -10.88 -12.29 -15.66
C SER A 119 -10.46 -11.99 -14.22
N TYR A 120 -11.26 -12.40 -13.25
CA TYR A 120 -10.86 -12.40 -11.83
C TYR A 120 -9.85 -13.52 -11.51
N GLU A 121 -9.89 -14.60 -12.29
CA GLU A 121 -8.94 -15.70 -12.13
C GLU A 121 -7.73 -15.53 -13.05
N ASP A 122 -6.57 -15.93 -12.54
CA ASP A 122 -5.38 -16.05 -13.38
C ASP A 122 -5.54 -17.21 -14.37
N ILE A 123 -5.46 -16.88 -15.66
CA ILE A 123 -5.57 -17.86 -16.76
C ILE A 123 -4.16 -18.19 -17.25
N PRO A 124 -3.61 -19.38 -16.91
CA PRO A 124 -2.21 -19.72 -17.19
C PRO A 124 -1.82 -19.62 -18.69
N ALA A 125 -2.78 -19.90 -19.58
CA ALA A 125 -2.55 -19.85 -21.04
C ALA A 125 -2.54 -18.44 -21.64
N LYS A 126 -2.86 -17.40 -20.84
CA LYS A 126 -2.90 -16.01 -21.30
C LYS A 126 -1.78 -15.18 -20.69
N THR A 127 -1.36 -14.15 -21.42
CA THR A 127 -0.35 -13.20 -20.94
C THR A 127 -1.03 -12.00 -20.29
N PRO A 128 -0.94 -11.84 -18.97
CA PRO A 128 -1.48 -10.69 -18.29
C PRO A 128 -0.62 -9.46 -18.58
N ILE A 129 -1.26 -8.31 -18.79
CA ILE A 129 -0.58 -7.03 -19.07
C ILE A 129 -0.96 -5.90 -18.11
N GLY A 130 -2.04 -6.08 -17.34
CA GLY A 130 -2.48 -5.07 -16.39
C GLY A 130 -3.56 -5.59 -15.45
N ILE A 131 -3.92 -4.74 -14.49
CA ILE A 131 -5.05 -4.95 -13.58
C ILE A 131 -6.08 -3.86 -13.82
N VAL A 132 -7.34 -4.25 -13.98
CA VAL A 132 -8.45 -3.32 -14.22
C VAL A 132 -8.69 -2.48 -12.97
N VAL A 133 -8.66 -1.16 -13.13
CA VAL A 133 -8.91 -0.18 -12.07
C VAL A 133 -10.29 0.46 -12.20
N ASP A 134 -10.77 0.62 -13.42
CA ASP A 134 -12.12 1.11 -13.74
C ASP A 134 -12.73 0.31 -14.90
N GLU A 135 -13.71 -0.51 -14.58
CA GLU A 135 -14.40 -1.33 -15.59
C GLU A 135 -15.31 -0.51 -16.51
N LYS A 136 -15.90 0.57 -15.99
CA LYS A 136 -16.82 1.42 -16.76
C LYS A 136 -16.06 2.22 -17.82
N LYS A 137 -14.94 2.82 -17.42
CA LYS A 137 -14.05 3.56 -18.32
C LYS A 137 -13.10 2.63 -19.09
N LYS A 138 -13.05 1.34 -18.76
CA LYS A 138 -12.13 0.34 -19.32
C LYS A 138 -10.67 0.76 -19.15
N ILE A 139 -10.29 1.09 -17.93
CA ILE A 139 -8.93 1.51 -17.59
C ILE A 139 -8.25 0.40 -16.79
N ALA A 140 -7.01 0.11 -17.14
CA ALA A 140 -6.15 -0.82 -16.39
C ALA A 140 -4.78 -0.19 -16.10
N VAL A 141 -4.17 -0.60 -14.98
CA VAL A 141 -2.81 -0.25 -14.58
C VAL A 141 -1.86 -1.35 -14.99
N SER A 142 -0.65 -0.99 -15.41
CA SER A 142 0.40 -1.94 -15.79
C SER A 142 0.86 -2.81 -14.63
N LEU A 143 1.36 -4.03 -14.93
CA LEU A 143 1.86 -4.97 -13.92
C LEU A 143 3.25 -4.60 -13.40
N THR A 144 4.03 -3.90 -14.20
CA THR A 144 5.36 -3.42 -13.87
C THR A 144 5.42 -1.92 -14.08
N HIS A 145 6.38 -1.28 -13.45
CA HIS A 145 6.79 0.07 -13.79
C HIS A 145 8.10 0.04 -14.61
N ASP A 146 8.46 1.16 -15.20
CA ASP A 146 9.77 1.29 -15.83
C ASP A 146 10.83 1.31 -14.71
N SER A 147 11.92 0.55 -14.88
CA SER A 147 13.02 0.45 -13.91
C SER A 147 13.74 1.78 -13.63
N ARG A 148 13.42 2.83 -14.34
CA ARG A 148 13.80 4.21 -14.02
C ARG A 148 12.94 4.73 -12.86
N VAL A 149 13.05 4.12 -11.69
CA VAL A 149 12.10 4.14 -10.56
C VAL A 149 11.95 5.51 -9.92
N TYR A 150 12.91 6.38 -10.04
CA TYR A 150 12.90 7.70 -9.38
C TYR A 150 13.02 8.77 -10.46
N ASN A 151 11.89 9.19 -11.01
CA ASN A 151 11.86 10.19 -12.05
C ASN A 151 11.28 11.48 -11.51
N ASP A 152 11.91 12.58 -11.88
CA ASP A 152 11.22 13.87 -11.86
C ASP A 152 9.98 13.79 -12.75
N TRP A 153 8.89 14.38 -12.35
CA TRP A 153 7.73 14.55 -13.21
C TRP A 153 8.10 15.34 -14.46
N GLN A 154 8.96 16.33 -14.29
CA GLN A 154 9.47 17.22 -15.34
C GLN A 154 11.00 17.27 -15.26
N SER A 155 11.70 17.08 -16.40
CA SER A 155 13.14 17.28 -16.41
C SER A 155 13.46 18.79 -16.33
N ILE A 156 14.28 19.12 -15.36
CA ILE A 156 14.90 20.44 -15.28
C ILE A 156 16.33 20.30 -15.77
N PRO A 157 16.84 21.23 -16.64
CA PRO A 157 18.24 21.20 -16.99
C PRO A 157 19.09 21.23 -15.70
N HIS A 158 19.84 20.16 -15.45
CA HIS A 158 20.66 20.02 -14.26
C HIS A 158 21.83 21.03 -14.27
N LYS A 159 21.53 22.22 -13.80
CA LYS A 159 22.48 22.97 -12.98
C LYS A 159 21.94 22.82 -11.56
N TYR A 160 22.68 22.16 -10.69
CA TYR A 160 22.31 22.06 -9.27
C TYR A 160 21.88 23.45 -8.80
N PRO A 161 20.58 23.69 -8.60
CA PRO A 161 20.14 24.99 -8.16
C PRO A 161 20.61 25.15 -6.72
N GLN A 162 21.14 26.30 -6.40
CA GLN A 162 21.52 26.64 -5.02
C GLN A 162 20.27 26.82 -4.14
N SER A 163 19.11 27.03 -4.76
CA SER A 163 17.83 27.12 -4.09
C SER A 163 16.68 26.60 -4.97
N TRP A 164 15.56 26.20 -4.36
CA TRP A 164 14.32 25.83 -5.06
C TRP A 164 13.71 26.97 -5.90
N GLU A 165 14.10 28.22 -5.58
CA GLU A 165 13.62 29.42 -6.24
C GLU A 165 14.23 29.58 -7.64
N ASP A 166 15.39 28.95 -7.88
CA ASP A 166 16.11 29.00 -9.17
C ASP A 166 15.59 27.99 -10.21
N LEU A 167 14.60 27.15 -9.83
CA LEU A 167 14.04 26.15 -10.73
C LEU A 167 12.97 26.74 -11.64
N THR A 168 13.08 26.50 -12.94
CA THR A 168 12.05 26.85 -13.91
C THR A 168 11.00 25.76 -13.96
N PHE A 169 9.82 26.01 -13.42
CA PHE A 169 8.67 25.13 -13.54
C PHE A 169 7.84 25.54 -14.76
N TYR A 170 7.41 24.54 -15.50
CA TYR A 170 6.53 24.75 -16.66
C TYR A 170 5.09 24.53 -16.24
N ASP A 171 4.28 25.57 -16.38
CA ASP A 171 2.82 25.47 -16.36
C ASP A 171 2.35 24.95 -17.71
N ILE A 172 1.50 23.95 -17.72
CA ILE A 172 1.00 23.36 -18.96
C ILE A 172 -0.35 23.99 -19.28
N PRO A 173 -0.41 25.00 -20.17
CA PRO A 173 -1.62 25.82 -20.35
C PRO A 173 -2.85 25.04 -20.80
N ALA A 174 -2.64 23.86 -21.38
CA ALA A 174 -3.72 22.99 -21.86
C ALA A 174 -4.35 22.12 -20.76
N ILE A 175 -3.79 22.14 -19.54
CA ILE A 175 -4.28 21.39 -18.37
C ILE A 175 -4.70 22.39 -17.31
N GLU A 176 -5.97 22.37 -16.95
CA GLU A 176 -6.47 23.21 -15.87
C GLU A 176 -5.93 22.71 -14.53
N ASN A 177 -5.31 23.60 -13.75
CA ASN A 177 -4.81 23.28 -12.44
C ASN A 177 -5.94 22.88 -11.49
N CYS A 178 -5.69 21.83 -10.72
CA CYS A 178 -6.59 21.32 -9.69
C CYS A 178 -5.97 21.65 -8.32
N ASP A 179 -5.96 22.94 -7.99
CA ASP A 179 -5.56 23.44 -6.68
C ASP A 179 -6.70 23.31 -5.65
N ASN A 180 -6.44 23.50 -4.38
CA ASN A 180 -7.43 23.50 -3.29
C ASN A 180 -8.05 22.16 -2.88
N LEU A 181 -7.40 21.05 -3.14
CA LEU A 181 -7.77 19.86 -2.39
C LEU A 181 -7.08 19.90 -1.01
N GLN A 182 -7.86 20.04 0.04
CA GLN A 182 -7.38 19.76 1.39
C GLN A 182 -6.95 18.30 1.43
N ILE A 183 -5.90 18.01 2.20
CA ILE A 183 -5.36 16.65 2.39
C ILE A 183 -6.50 15.67 2.64
N PHE A 184 -6.61 14.67 1.77
CA PHE A 184 -7.72 13.73 1.75
C PHE A 184 -7.59 12.65 2.79
N ASP A 185 -8.58 12.55 3.67
CA ASP A 185 -8.98 11.29 4.25
C ASP A 185 -9.88 10.57 3.22
N MET A 186 -9.35 9.55 2.57
CA MET A 186 -10.03 8.83 1.49
C MET A 186 -11.27 8.05 1.93
N LYS A 187 -11.44 7.80 3.22
CA LYS A 187 -12.65 7.23 3.79
C LYS A 187 -13.83 8.19 3.72
N ALA A 188 -13.56 9.49 3.69
CA ALA A 188 -14.60 10.51 3.66
C ALA A 188 -15.15 10.84 2.25
N GLY A 189 -14.47 10.45 1.19
CA GLY A 189 -15.01 10.44 -0.17
C GLY A 189 -15.22 11.79 -0.85
N TRP A 190 -14.56 12.86 -0.42
CA TRP A 190 -14.88 14.20 -0.88
C TRP A 190 -13.81 14.78 -1.81
N ILE A 191 -14.16 14.96 -3.07
CA ILE A 191 -13.59 15.98 -3.94
C ILE A 191 -14.73 16.88 -4.37
N ASP A 192 -14.85 18.04 -3.72
CA ASP A 192 -15.85 19.05 -4.09
C ASP A 192 -15.38 19.99 -5.19
N ASN A 193 -14.14 19.83 -5.67
CA ASN A 193 -13.65 20.69 -6.74
C ASN A 193 -13.99 20.09 -8.11
N PRO A 194 -14.98 20.64 -8.85
CA PRO A 194 -15.38 20.12 -10.16
C PRO A 194 -14.25 20.18 -11.20
N LYS A 195 -13.22 21.01 -10.99
CA LYS A 195 -12.03 21.08 -11.84
C LYS A 195 -11.14 19.84 -11.74
N CYS A 196 -11.30 19.06 -10.66
CA CYS A 196 -10.58 17.81 -10.43
C CYS A 196 -11.35 16.58 -10.91
N LEU A 197 -12.60 16.76 -11.31
CA LEU A 197 -13.48 15.72 -11.83
C LEU A 197 -13.56 15.76 -13.36
N ASN A 198 -14.05 14.68 -13.96
CA ASN A 198 -14.18 14.53 -15.43
C ASN A 198 -12.83 14.67 -16.16
N ARG A 199 -11.78 14.19 -15.52
CA ARG A 199 -10.42 14.19 -16.08
C ARG A 199 -10.17 12.93 -16.91
N ASP A 200 -9.37 13.10 -17.95
CA ASP A 200 -8.93 12.02 -18.82
C ASP A 200 -7.40 12.00 -18.87
N GLY A 201 -6.80 11.05 -18.15
CA GLY A 201 -5.35 10.90 -18.06
C GLY A 201 -4.68 10.70 -19.42
N LYS A 202 -5.34 10.03 -20.36
CA LYS A 202 -4.82 9.84 -21.72
C LYS A 202 -4.74 11.16 -22.48
N SER A 203 -5.79 11.97 -22.42
CA SER A 203 -5.84 13.28 -23.06
C SER A 203 -4.83 14.24 -22.42
N GLU A 204 -4.77 14.26 -21.07
CA GLU A 204 -3.80 15.09 -20.35
C GLU A 204 -2.36 14.71 -20.69
N THR A 205 -2.02 13.40 -20.67
CA THR A 205 -0.69 12.92 -21.06
C THR A 205 -0.30 13.35 -22.48
N ALA A 206 -1.23 13.29 -23.42
CA ALA A 206 -0.98 13.76 -24.79
C ALA A 206 -0.71 15.26 -24.86
N LYS A 207 -1.45 16.08 -24.09
CA LYS A 207 -1.24 17.54 -24.01
C LYS A 207 0.12 17.87 -23.38
N ILE A 208 0.51 17.18 -22.30
CA ILE A 208 1.82 17.33 -21.67
C ILE A 208 2.93 17.05 -22.67
N ALA A 209 2.87 15.89 -23.33
CA ALA A 209 3.87 15.48 -24.30
C ALA A 209 3.97 16.46 -25.49
N ALA A 210 2.83 16.95 -25.99
CA ALA A 210 2.79 17.96 -27.05
C ALA A 210 3.43 19.29 -26.64
N TYR A 211 3.14 19.74 -25.42
CA TYR A 211 3.71 20.96 -24.88
C TYR A 211 5.22 20.84 -24.65
N ALA A 212 5.68 19.76 -24.03
CA ALA A 212 7.11 19.48 -23.86
C ALA A 212 7.84 19.47 -25.21
N LYS A 213 7.27 18.83 -26.22
CA LYS A 213 7.82 18.82 -27.58
C LYS A 213 7.90 20.24 -28.17
N SER A 214 6.90 21.08 -27.96
CA SER A 214 6.89 22.46 -28.47
C SER A 214 7.99 23.34 -27.85
N LEU A 215 8.41 23.01 -26.64
CA LEU A 215 9.49 23.69 -25.92
C LEU A 215 10.86 23.05 -26.20
N GLY A 216 10.93 21.91 -26.89
CA GLY A 216 12.15 21.15 -27.10
C GLY A 216 12.72 20.54 -25.80
N ILE A 217 11.85 20.27 -24.81
CA ILE A 217 12.23 19.66 -23.51
C ILE A 217 11.76 18.22 -23.41
N THR A 218 12.44 17.45 -22.56
CA THR A 218 12.02 16.09 -22.18
C THR A 218 11.07 16.20 -20.97
N HIS A 219 9.94 15.52 -21.05
CA HIS A 219 9.02 15.38 -19.91
C HIS A 219 9.08 13.94 -19.40
N LEU A 220 9.87 13.71 -18.35
CA LEU A 220 10.26 12.38 -17.90
C LEU A 220 9.06 11.47 -17.62
N ALA A 221 8.09 11.94 -16.85
CA ALA A 221 6.93 11.12 -16.49
C ALA A 221 6.14 10.66 -17.73
N THR A 222 5.88 11.55 -18.70
CA THR A 222 5.16 11.16 -19.92
C THR A 222 6.00 10.31 -20.86
N ASP A 223 7.30 10.57 -20.96
CA ASP A 223 8.19 9.79 -21.81
C ASP A 223 8.31 8.34 -21.32
N VAL A 224 8.33 8.15 -19.99
CA VAL A 224 8.33 6.82 -19.37
C VAL A 224 7.08 6.06 -19.77
N VAL A 225 5.89 6.61 -19.52
CA VAL A 225 4.64 5.88 -19.78
C VAL A 225 4.35 5.71 -21.28
N LEU A 226 4.65 6.70 -22.12
CA LEU A 226 4.48 6.60 -23.57
C LEU A 226 5.47 5.63 -24.21
N SER A 227 6.65 5.42 -23.59
CA SER A 227 7.61 4.42 -24.06
C SER A 227 7.37 3.02 -23.49
N TYR A 228 6.47 2.89 -22.52
CA TYR A 228 6.21 1.62 -21.85
C TYR A 228 5.64 0.57 -22.81
N VAL A 229 6.13 -0.64 -22.64
CA VAL A 229 5.60 -1.88 -23.22
C VAL A 229 5.73 -2.95 -22.16
N PRO A 230 4.71 -3.78 -21.93
CA PRO A 230 4.81 -4.88 -20.98
C PRO A 230 6.02 -5.77 -21.30
N PRO A 231 6.98 -5.95 -20.37
CA PRO A 231 8.26 -6.63 -20.68
C PRO A 231 8.08 -8.11 -21.06
N GLN A 232 6.98 -8.74 -20.63
CA GLN A 232 6.65 -10.12 -20.94
C GLN A 232 6.11 -10.33 -22.36
N VAL A 233 5.93 -9.26 -23.15
CA VAL A 233 5.35 -9.33 -24.50
C VAL A 233 6.38 -8.87 -25.53
N SER A 234 6.92 -9.80 -26.31
CA SER A 234 7.92 -9.50 -27.33
C SER A 234 7.36 -8.76 -28.56
N SER A 235 6.08 -8.97 -28.86
CA SER A 235 5.40 -8.37 -30.02
C SER A 235 4.04 -7.82 -29.57
N PRO A 236 4.00 -6.60 -29.04
CA PRO A 236 2.76 -6.02 -28.56
C PRO A 236 1.79 -5.72 -29.69
N ALA A 237 0.52 -6.04 -29.50
CA ALA A 237 -0.54 -5.62 -30.42
C ALA A 237 -0.67 -4.09 -30.40
N SER A 238 -1.14 -3.51 -31.50
CA SER A 238 -1.22 -2.05 -31.68
C SER A 238 -1.95 -1.30 -30.56
N TRP A 239 -2.91 -1.92 -29.93
CA TRP A 239 -3.72 -1.30 -28.89
C TRP A 239 -3.01 -1.11 -27.53
N PHE A 240 -1.92 -1.85 -27.27
CA PHE A 240 -1.08 -1.69 -26.07
C PHE A 240 0.41 -1.56 -26.39
N ALA A 241 0.74 -1.23 -27.62
CA ALA A 241 2.09 -0.90 -28.05
C ALA A 241 2.56 0.43 -27.46
N LYS A 242 3.82 0.75 -27.71
CA LYS A 242 4.38 2.06 -27.37
C LYS A 242 3.48 3.20 -27.84
N GLY A 243 3.26 4.19 -26.98
CA GLY A 243 2.40 5.35 -27.25
C GLY A 243 0.92 5.15 -26.87
N GLN A 244 0.53 3.96 -26.41
CA GLN A 244 -0.84 3.69 -25.96
C GLN A 244 -1.03 3.85 -24.45
N TRP A 245 0.07 3.84 -23.71
CA TRP A 245 0.07 3.97 -22.26
C TRP A 245 0.17 5.44 -21.85
N TYR A 246 -0.38 5.79 -20.69
CA TYR A 246 -0.51 7.16 -20.23
C TYR A 246 -0.43 7.26 -18.69
N LEU A 247 -0.29 8.48 -18.17
CA LEU A 247 -0.40 8.77 -16.73
C LEU A 247 -1.87 8.81 -16.32
N ALA A 248 -2.20 8.25 -15.17
CA ALA A 248 -3.53 8.40 -14.59
C ALA A 248 -3.83 9.88 -14.28
N SER A 249 -5.09 10.27 -14.44
CA SER A 249 -5.57 11.54 -13.90
C SER A 249 -5.83 11.45 -12.39
N ILE A 250 -6.06 12.60 -11.75
CA ILE A 250 -6.49 12.65 -10.35
C ILE A 250 -7.81 11.88 -10.15
N GLU A 251 -8.73 11.91 -11.11
CA GLU A 251 -9.99 11.16 -11.03
C GLU A 251 -9.77 9.65 -11.08
N ASP A 252 -8.82 9.20 -11.90
CA ASP A 252 -8.44 7.78 -11.96
C ASP A 252 -7.86 7.35 -10.60
N PHE A 253 -7.06 8.19 -9.95
CA PHE A 253 -6.53 7.91 -8.61
C PHE A 253 -7.63 7.78 -7.55
N ILE A 254 -8.68 8.60 -7.63
CA ILE A 254 -9.85 8.46 -6.76
C ILE A 254 -10.51 7.09 -6.94
N THR A 255 -10.63 6.65 -8.18
CA THR A 255 -11.23 5.34 -8.49
C THR A 255 -10.35 4.20 -7.98
N ILE A 256 -9.03 4.30 -8.16
CA ILE A 256 -8.05 3.33 -7.65
C ILE A 256 -8.17 3.23 -6.14
N SER A 257 -8.18 4.35 -5.44
CA SER A 257 -8.23 4.38 -3.99
C SER A 257 -9.46 3.67 -3.42
N ARG A 258 -10.62 3.88 -4.04
CA ARG A 258 -11.88 3.20 -3.66
C ARG A 258 -11.83 1.69 -3.88
N ASN A 259 -10.99 1.22 -4.80
CA ASN A 259 -10.83 -0.18 -5.18
C ASN A 259 -9.47 -0.75 -4.77
N TYR A 260 -8.70 -0.02 -3.94
CA TYR A 260 -7.30 -0.34 -3.66
C TYR A 260 -7.10 -1.76 -3.14
N ASP A 261 -7.89 -2.20 -2.18
CA ASP A 261 -7.76 -3.55 -1.62
C ASP A 261 -7.96 -4.63 -2.69
N ALA A 262 -8.91 -4.45 -3.60
CA ALA A 262 -9.14 -5.40 -4.69
C ALA A 262 -7.96 -5.42 -5.67
N ILE A 263 -7.42 -4.25 -6.01
CA ILE A 263 -6.26 -4.10 -6.90
C ILE A 263 -5.03 -4.73 -6.24
N LYS A 264 -4.74 -4.38 -4.99
CA LYS A 264 -3.63 -4.92 -4.20
C LYS A 264 -3.70 -6.45 -4.08
N ASN A 265 -4.85 -6.99 -3.70
CA ASN A 265 -5.06 -8.43 -3.60
C ASN A 265 -4.78 -9.16 -4.93
N THR A 266 -5.14 -8.52 -6.06
CA THR A 266 -4.88 -9.09 -7.39
C THR A 266 -3.39 -9.05 -7.74
N PHE A 267 -2.68 -7.96 -7.43
CA PHE A 267 -1.24 -7.89 -7.58
C PHE A 267 -0.54 -8.96 -6.74
N GLU A 268 -0.87 -9.11 -5.47
CA GLU A 268 -0.30 -10.10 -4.56
C GLU A 268 -0.57 -11.54 -5.04
N LYS A 269 -1.78 -11.81 -5.55
CA LYS A 269 -2.14 -13.10 -6.14
C LYS A 269 -1.29 -13.41 -7.37
N LEU A 270 -1.13 -12.45 -8.28
CA LEU A 270 -0.31 -12.61 -9.48
C LEU A 270 1.18 -12.71 -9.13
N GLU A 271 1.68 -11.93 -8.16
CA GLU A 271 3.08 -12.02 -7.72
C GLU A 271 3.40 -13.44 -7.22
N SER A 272 2.50 -14.06 -6.48
CA SER A 272 2.70 -15.44 -5.99
C SER A 272 2.75 -16.48 -7.09
N SER A 273 2.05 -16.27 -8.22
CA SER A 273 1.97 -17.20 -9.34
C SER A 273 2.90 -16.84 -10.52
N ARG A 274 3.28 -15.58 -10.67
CA ARG A 274 4.00 -15.02 -11.83
C ARG A 274 5.02 -13.95 -11.44
N ALA A 275 5.81 -14.18 -10.38
CA ALA A 275 6.77 -13.22 -9.83
C ALA A 275 7.71 -12.55 -10.85
N SER A 276 8.05 -13.24 -11.96
CA SER A 276 8.96 -12.70 -12.96
C SER A 276 8.39 -11.55 -13.80
N ILE A 277 7.08 -11.32 -13.75
CA ILE A 277 6.40 -10.31 -14.58
C ILE A 277 5.62 -9.28 -13.76
N ILE A 278 5.72 -9.34 -12.44
CA ILE A 278 5.02 -8.47 -11.52
C ILE A 278 6.05 -7.72 -10.69
N ASP A 279 5.85 -6.42 -10.55
CA ASP A 279 6.59 -5.61 -9.60
C ASP A 279 5.60 -4.78 -8.78
N ILE A 280 5.48 -5.15 -7.51
CA ILE A 280 4.62 -4.45 -6.54
C ILE A 280 5.42 -3.57 -5.59
N SER A 281 6.71 -3.42 -5.79
CA SER A 281 7.56 -2.63 -4.89
C SER A 281 7.08 -1.18 -4.79
N ASP A 282 6.63 -0.61 -5.91
CA ASP A 282 6.10 0.74 -5.96
C ASP A 282 4.69 0.89 -5.34
N LEU A 283 3.89 -0.18 -5.28
CA LEU A 283 2.63 -0.17 -4.53
C LEU A 283 2.83 -0.01 -3.02
N LYS A 284 3.99 -0.41 -2.53
CA LYS A 284 4.29 -0.43 -1.09
C LYS A 284 5.12 0.76 -0.62
N TYR A 285 5.88 1.40 -1.51
CA TYR A 285 6.92 2.34 -1.10
C TYR A 285 7.02 3.60 -1.94
N VAL A 286 6.26 3.71 -3.03
CA VAL A 286 6.47 4.76 -4.02
C VAL A 286 5.14 5.42 -4.39
N GLY A 287 5.15 6.74 -4.44
CA GLY A 287 4.02 7.51 -4.95
C GLY A 287 3.94 7.45 -6.49
N TRP A 288 2.73 7.47 -7.04
CA TRP A 288 2.50 7.53 -8.48
C TRP A 288 2.15 8.94 -8.91
N TYR A 289 2.85 9.45 -9.92
CA TYR A 289 2.53 10.74 -10.53
C TYR A 289 1.24 10.69 -11.34
N ALA A 290 0.40 11.73 -11.15
CA ALA A 290 -0.74 11.97 -12.02
C ALA A 290 -0.35 12.75 -13.28
N SER A 291 -1.23 12.75 -14.27
CA SER A 291 -1.20 13.72 -15.37
C SER A 291 -1.71 15.10 -14.97
N THR A 292 -2.44 15.18 -13.87
CA THR A 292 -3.10 16.40 -13.39
C THR A 292 -2.18 17.22 -12.52
N GLU A 293 -2.01 18.51 -12.85
CA GLU A 293 -1.25 19.45 -12.06
C GLU A 293 -2.05 19.99 -10.88
N CYS A 294 -1.40 20.20 -9.74
CA CYS A 294 -1.98 20.96 -8.62
C CYS A 294 -1.89 22.45 -8.92
N ASP A 295 -0.69 22.88 -9.30
CA ASP A 295 -0.34 24.25 -9.66
C ASP A 295 0.91 24.25 -10.55
N VAL A 296 1.42 25.43 -10.87
CA VAL A 296 2.63 25.59 -11.70
C VAL A 296 3.82 24.78 -11.21
N LYS A 297 3.98 24.63 -9.90
CA LYS A 297 5.16 24.01 -9.27
C LYS A 297 4.92 22.56 -8.83
N ARG A 298 3.65 22.13 -8.68
CA ARG A 298 3.29 20.87 -8.06
C ARG A 298 2.37 20.03 -8.94
N VAL A 299 2.49 18.74 -8.77
CA VAL A 299 1.67 17.70 -9.41
C VAL A 299 1.02 16.82 -8.37
N TRP A 300 -0.12 16.25 -8.70
CA TRP A 300 -0.77 15.24 -7.84
C TRP A 300 0.01 13.94 -7.84
N VAL A 301 0.15 13.38 -6.64
CA VAL A 301 0.76 12.08 -6.39
C VAL A 301 -0.18 11.25 -5.53
N MET A 302 -0.23 9.97 -5.79
CA MET A 302 -0.94 9.00 -4.96
C MET A 302 0.05 8.04 -4.31
N ASP A 303 0.10 8.01 -2.99
CA ASP A 303 0.85 7.05 -2.18
C ASP A 303 -0.07 6.03 -1.57
N CYS A 304 0.31 4.76 -1.62
CA CYS A 304 -0.49 3.67 -1.07
C CYS A 304 0.37 2.76 -0.17
N LEU A 305 0.74 3.22 1.03
CA LEU A 305 1.40 2.37 2.04
C LEU A 305 0.39 1.43 2.73
N ASP A 306 -0.39 1.99 3.62
CA ASP A 306 -1.48 1.27 4.31
C ASP A 306 -2.85 1.66 3.74
N GLU A 307 -2.99 2.94 3.44
CA GLU A 307 -4.15 3.56 2.79
C GLU A 307 -3.62 4.45 1.67
N CYS A 308 -4.35 4.52 0.55
CA CYS A 308 -3.95 5.44 -0.52
C CYS A 308 -4.21 6.89 -0.11
N ARG A 309 -3.21 7.74 -0.22
CA ARG A 309 -3.30 9.18 0.02
C ARG A 309 -2.93 9.92 -1.25
N MET A 310 -3.63 11.01 -1.51
CA MET A 310 -3.30 11.90 -2.62
C MET A 310 -2.85 13.24 -2.06
N HIS A 311 -1.76 13.74 -2.59
CA HIS A 311 -1.20 15.02 -2.18
C HIS A 311 -0.46 15.69 -3.34
N CYS A 312 -0.18 16.98 -3.20
CA CYS A 312 0.58 17.72 -4.16
C CYS A 312 2.07 17.67 -3.83
N GLN A 313 2.87 17.14 -4.75
CA GLN A 313 4.33 17.16 -4.64
C GLN A 313 4.97 18.09 -5.67
N PRO A 314 6.17 18.61 -5.41
CA PRO A 314 6.94 19.34 -6.42
C PRO A 314 7.12 18.51 -7.69
N LYS A 315 7.09 19.14 -8.85
CA LYS A 315 7.32 18.49 -10.15
C LYS A 315 8.74 17.96 -10.32
N THR A 316 9.61 18.27 -9.40
CA THR A 316 11.00 17.80 -9.33
C THR A 316 11.22 17.03 -8.06
N ALA A 317 11.79 15.85 -8.15
CA ALA A 317 12.16 15.08 -6.97
C ALA A 317 13.28 15.79 -6.22
N SER A 318 13.13 15.92 -4.90
CA SER A 318 14.27 16.19 -4.05
C SER A 318 15.15 14.93 -4.03
N PRO A 319 16.46 15.02 -4.30
CA PRO A 319 17.32 13.83 -4.32
C PRO A 319 17.40 13.10 -2.97
N MET A 320 16.74 13.58 -1.93
CA MET A 320 16.80 13.02 -0.58
C MET A 320 15.49 12.45 -0.03
N THR A 321 14.32 12.73 -0.61
CA THR A 321 13.05 12.40 0.04
C THR A 321 11.92 11.89 -0.85
N ASP A 322 11.99 12.07 -2.17
CA ASP A 322 10.86 11.78 -3.03
C ASP A 322 11.04 10.45 -3.78
N THR A 323 10.21 9.49 -3.40
CA THR A 323 10.13 8.14 -3.97
C THR A 323 8.95 8.02 -4.93
N SER A 324 8.69 9.03 -5.75
CA SER A 324 7.57 8.99 -6.71
C SER A 324 8.01 8.43 -8.06
N SER A 325 7.14 7.67 -8.70
CA SER A 325 7.38 7.02 -10.00
C SER A 325 6.24 7.28 -10.98
N SER A 326 6.50 6.95 -12.23
CA SER A 326 5.48 6.99 -13.28
C SER A 326 4.95 5.59 -13.54
N ARG A 327 3.71 5.33 -13.15
CA ARG A 327 3.02 4.07 -13.46
C ARG A 327 2.18 4.22 -14.72
N ALA A 328 2.26 3.25 -15.61
CA ALA A 328 1.56 3.31 -16.88
C ALA A 328 0.13 2.77 -16.79
N PHE A 329 -0.82 3.49 -17.39
CA PHE A 329 -2.23 3.13 -17.49
C PHE A 329 -2.62 2.95 -18.94
N ILE A 330 -3.65 2.18 -19.21
CA ILE A 330 -4.13 1.91 -20.57
C ILE A 330 -5.66 1.83 -20.61
N SER A 331 -6.24 2.32 -21.70
CA SER A 331 -7.63 2.05 -22.05
C SER A 331 -7.72 0.80 -22.96
N TYR A 332 -8.64 -0.13 -22.67
CA TYR A 332 -8.73 -1.43 -23.35
C TYR A 332 -10.11 -1.73 -23.93
#